data_4f52638f6a2e7774795915320011b279
#
_entry.id   4f52638f6a2e7774795915320011b279
#
_cell.length_a   1.000
_cell.length_b   1.000
_cell.length_c   1.000
_cell.angle_alpha   90.00
_cell.angle_beta   90.00
_cell.angle_gamma   90.00
#
_symmetry.space_group_name_H-M   'P 1'
#
loop_
_entity.id
_entity.type
_entity.pdbx_description
1 polymer ?
#
loop_
_entity_poly.entity_id
_entity_poly.type
_entity_poly.pdbx_seq_one_letter_code
_entity_poly.pdbx_strand_id
1 'polypeptide(L)'
;MKRILPLFLLLLLLTGCGGTASNASSENDYQQISQEEAKEMMDTQEVIILDVREQDEYDSGHIPGAVLLPVGTIDEETAAEVIPEKDSTVLVYCRSGNRSKTASSALAELGYTNIYEFGGINTWPYETES
;
A
#
# COMPACT_ATOMS: atom_id res chain seq x y z
N MET A 1 -69.79 4.03 7.50
CA MET A 1 -69.16 3.79 7.46
C MET A 1 -68.04 3.94 7.45
N LYS A 2 -67.35 3.82 7.62
CA LYS A 2 -66.30 3.87 7.58
C LYS A 2 -65.17 3.73 7.52
N ARG A 3 -64.49 3.71 7.56
CA ARG A 3 -63.41 3.52 7.39
C ARG A 3 -62.29 3.72 7.56
N ILE A 4 -61.75 3.53 7.64
CA ILE A 4 -60.66 3.58 7.83
C ILE A 4 -59.53 3.46 7.60
N LEU A 5 -58.78 3.65 7.63
CA LEU A 5 -57.66 3.52 7.31
C LEU A 5 -56.54 3.52 7.77
N PRO A 6 -55.98 3.20 7.75
CA PRO A 6 -54.93 3.02 8.19
C PRO A 6 -53.77 3.41 7.97
N LEU A 7 -53.28 3.53 8.08
CA LEU A 7 -52.26 3.81 7.94
C LEU A 7 -51.18 3.38 7.98
N PHE A 8 -50.65 3.24 7.92
CA PHE A 8 -49.61 2.76 7.86
C PHE A 8 -48.37 3.25 7.93
N LEU A 9 -47.94 3.24 8.20
CA LEU A 9 -46.90 3.57 8.39
C LEU A 9 -45.83 3.12 8.14
N LEU A 10 -45.26 3.12 7.94
CA LEU A 10 -44.21 2.70 7.62
C LEU A 10 -43.01 3.04 8.04
N LEU A 11 -42.53 2.92 8.22
CA LEU A 11 -41.47 3.06 8.60
C LEU A 11 -40.34 2.84 8.14
N LEU A 12 -39.77 2.90 8.00
CA LEU A 12 -38.69 2.71 7.58
C LEU A 12 -37.54 2.79 8.07
N LEU A 13 -37.06 2.62 8.19
CA LEU A 13 -36.00 2.53 8.57
C LEU A 13 -34.85 2.61 8.16
N LEU A 14 -34.31 2.65 8.10
CA LEU A 14 -33.23 2.67 7.73
C LEU A 14 -32.18 2.46 8.08
N THR A 15 -31.72 2.30 8.17
CA THR A 15 -30.76 1.94 8.44
C THR A 15 -29.65 2.18 8.19
N GLY A 16 -29.14 2.24 8.03
CA GLY A 16 -28.13 2.35 7.84
C GLY A 16 -27.07 2.19 7.86
N CYS A 17 -26.52 2.11 7.86
CA CYS A 17 -25.52 1.93 7.81
C CYS A 17 -24.49 1.79 7.77
N GLY A 18 -24.17 1.73 7.66
CA GLY A 18 -23.24 1.53 7.61
C GLY A 18 -22.19 1.62 7.67
N GLY A 19 -21.71 1.58 7.67
CA GLY A 19 -20.67 1.55 7.75
C GLY A 19 -19.70 1.46 7.83
N THR A 20 -19.38 1.37 7.91
CA THR A 20 -18.43 1.19 7.96
C THR A 20 -17.38 1.33 8.06
N ALA A 21 -17.12 1.30 8.08
CA ALA A 21 -16.19 1.32 8.12
C ALA A 21 -15.15 1.53 8.25
N SER A 22 -14.84 1.44 8.32
CA SER A 22 -13.90 1.45 8.35
C SER A 22 -12.90 1.92 8.64
N ASN A 23 -12.67 1.89 8.87
CA ASN A 23 -11.77 2.12 9.19
C ASN A 23 -10.81 2.71 9.01
N ALA A 24 -10.74 2.81 8.89
CA ALA A 24 -10.03 3.26 8.65
C ALA A 24 -9.00 3.79 8.97
N SER A 25 -8.43 3.86 9.05
CA SER A 25 -7.50 4.10 9.36
C SER A 25 -6.70 4.85 9.10
N SER A 26 -6.54 5.08 8.81
CA SER A 26 -6.04 5.80 8.67
C SER A 26 -4.83 6.34 8.62
N GLU A 27 -4.13 6.52 9.35
CA GLU A 27 -2.92 6.98 9.13
C GLU A 27 -2.13 6.24 8.26
N ASN A 28 -2.56 5.09 7.90
CA ASN A 28 -1.82 4.33 7.00
C ASN A 28 -2.61 3.97 5.91
N ASP A 29 -2.56 4.50 4.82
CA ASP A 29 -3.31 4.04 3.68
C ASP A 29 -2.48 3.11 2.84
N TYR A 30 -1.72 2.24 3.47
CA TYR A 30 -1.00 1.19 2.78
C TYR A 30 -1.33 -0.14 3.44
N GLN A 31 -1.07 -1.22 2.74
CA GLN A 31 -1.31 -2.55 3.26
C GLN A 31 -0.01 -3.28 3.51
N GLN A 32 0.00 -4.12 4.53
CA GLN A 32 1.13 -4.99 4.79
C GLN A 32 0.81 -6.36 4.25
N ILE A 33 1.73 -6.92 3.48
CA ILE A 33 1.55 -8.25 2.93
C ILE A 33 2.77 -9.09 3.28
N SER A 34 2.64 -10.40 3.11
CA SER A 34 3.74 -11.31 3.35
C SER A 34 4.72 -11.24 2.19
N GLN A 35 5.92 -11.73 2.41
CA GLN A 35 6.91 -11.80 1.35
C GLN A 35 6.50 -12.79 0.28
N GLU A 36 5.77 -13.82 0.67
CA GLU A 36 5.25 -14.79 -0.27
C GLU A 36 4.21 -14.13 -1.19
N GLU A 37 3.32 -13.34 -0.60
CA GLU A 37 2.34 -12.61 -1.40
C GLU A 37 3.02 -11.62 -2.34
N ALA A 38 4.05 -10.92 -1.83
CA ALA A 38 4.78 -9.98 -2.67
C ALA A 38 5.42 -10.67 -3.86
N LYS A 39 6.03 -11.84 -3.61
CA LYS A 39 6.66 -12.59 -4.68
C LYS A 39 5.63 -13.02 -5.73
N GLU A 40 4.47 -13.44 -5.28
CA GLU A 40 3.41 -13.83 -6.20
C GLU A 40 2.94 -12.66 -7.04
N MET A 41 2.81 -11.49 -6.44
CA MET A 41 2.43 -10.31 -7.19
C MET A 41 3.49 -9.94 -8.22
N MET A 42 4.78 -10.06 -7.84
CA MET A 42 5.87 -9.79 -8.77
C MET A 42 5.82 -10.73 -9.96
N ASP A 43 5.42 -11.97 -9.74
CA ASP A 43 5.42 -12.97 -10.80
C ASP A 43 4.20 -12.91 -11.69
N THR A 44 3.10 -12.33 -11.22
CA THR A 44 1.82 -12.41 -11.95
C THR A 44 1.24 -11.07 -12.33
N GLN A 45 1.78 -9.96 -11.85
CA GLN A 45 1.21 -8.65 -12.11
C GLN A 45 2.30 -7.67 -12.50
N GLU A 46 1.87 -6.56 -13.07
CA GLU A 46 2.77 -5.46 -13.32
C GLU A 46 2.89 -4.66 -12.03
N VAL A 47 4.06 -4.61 -11.45
CA VAL A 47 4.25 -3.92 -10.19
C VAL A 47 5.55 -3.11 -10.23
N ILE A 48 5.63 -2.09 -9.39
CA ILE A 48 6.86 -1.36 -9.17
C ILE A 48 7.40 -1.84 -7.83
N ILE A 49 8.63 -2.36 -7.83
CA ILE A 49 9.28 -2.81 -6.60
C ILE A 49 10.17 -1.69 -6.13
N LEU A 50 9.92 -1.20 -4.93
CA LEU A 50 10.61 -0.01 -4.42
C LEU A 50 11.51 -0.36 -3.25
N ASP A 51 12.80 -0.13 -3.42
CA ASP A 51 13.79 -0.30 -2.38
C ASP A 51 14.03 1.06 -1.75
N VAL A 52 13.70 1.20 -0.46
CA VAL A 52 13.80 2.51 0.18
C VAL A 52 15.00 2.60 1.11
N ARG A 53 16.00 1.71 0.89
CA ARG A 53 17.26 1.76 1.62
C ARG A 53 18.18 2.80 1.01
N GLU A 54 19.44 2.80 1.41
CA GLU A 54 20.41 3.73 0.87
C GLU A 54 21.12 3.13 -0.35
N GLN A 55 21.77 3.99 -1.10
CA GLN A 55 22.44 3.59 -2.34
C GLN A 55 23.41 2.44 -2.14
N ASP A 56 24.24 2.50 -1.10
CA ASP A 56 25.26 1.47 -0.88
C ASP A 56 24.62 0.13 -0.52
N GLU A 57 23.49 0.16 0.18
CA GLU A 57 22.77 -1.07 0.48
C GLU A 57 22.20 -1.67 -0.82
N TYR A 58 21.61 -0.83 -1.64
CA TYR A 58 21.05 -1.26 -2.92
C TYR A 58 22.15 -1.88 -3.81
N ASP A 59 23.30 -1.22 -3.85
CA ASP A 59 24.40 -1.69 -4.69
C ASP A 59 24.96 -3.03 -4.25
N SER A 60 24.85 -3.35 -2.95
CA SER A 60 25.37 -4.61 -2.46
C SER A 60 24.42 -5.77 -2.64
N GLY A 61 23.20 -5.50 -3.09
CA GLY A 61 22.22 -6.54 -3.38
C GLY A 61 20.81 -6.02 -3.18
N HIS A 62 19.94 -6.31 -4.13
CA HIS A 62 18.55 -5.86 -4.05
C HIS A 62 17.67 -6.89 -4.74
N ILE A 63 16.37 -6.77 -4.52
CA ILE A 63 15.42 -7.68 -5.16
C ILE A 63 15.42 -7.38 -6.65
N PRO A 64 15.43 -8.41 -7.51
CA PRO A 64 15.52 -8.18 -8.96
C PRO A 64 14.42 -7.26 -9.45
N GLY A 65 14.81 -6.26 -10.21
CA GLY A 65 13.87 -5.29 -10.77
C GLY A 65 13.52 -4.15 -9.86
N ALA A 66 14.04 -4.12 -8.63
CA ALA A 66 13.72 -3.04 -7.69
C ALA A 66 14.34 -1.73 -8.15
N VAL A 67 13.60 -0.63 -7.92
CA VAL A 67 14.13 0.71 -8.14
C VAL A 67 14.37 1.35 -6.79
N LEU A 68 15.42 2.14 -6.72
CA LEU A 68 15.84 2.74 -5.46
C LEU A 68 15.17 4.11 -5.26
N LEU A 69 14.59 4.30 -4.07
CA LEU A 69 14.09 5.60 -3.65
C LEU A 69 14.28 5.68 -2.14
N PRO A 70 15.44 6.18 -1.67
CA PRO A 70 15.71 6.18 -0.24
C PRO A 70 14.64 6.92 0.56
N VAL A 71 14.28 6.36 1.70
CA VAL A 71 13.15 6.88 2.49
C VAL A 71 13.30 8.35 2.82
N GLY A 72 14.53 8.80 3.07
CA GLY A 72 14.75 10.20 3.43
C GLY A 72 14.60 11.19 2.29
N THR A 73 14.44 10.70 1.06
CA THR A 73 14.35 11.57 -0.12
C THR A 73 12.96 11.58 -0.73
N ILE A 74 11.99 10.94 -0.09
CA ILE A 74 10.65 10.82 -0.68
C ILE A 74 9.92 12.15 -0.59
N ASP A 75 9.54 12.69 -1.74
CA ASP A 75 8.66 13.85 -1.82
C ASP A 75 7.88 13.72 -3.12
N GLU A 76 7.06 14.70 -3.41
CA GLU A 76 6.20 14.65 -4.58
C GLU A 76 7.00 14.43 -5.85
N GLU A 77 8.11 15.12 -5.96
CA GLU A 77 8.91 15.10 -7.18
C GLU A 77 9.66 13.80 -7.35
N THR A 78 10.37 13.35 -6.30
CA THR A 78 11.15 12.12 -6.39
C THR A 78 10.26 10.91 -6.55
N ALA A 79 9.13 10.89 -5.87
CA ALA A 79 8.19 9.79 -6.02
C ALA A 79 7.66 9.71 -7.44
N ALA A 80 7.33 10.86 -8.03
CA ALA A 80 6.78 10.87 -9.38
C ALA A 80 7.78 10.36 -10.41
N GLU A 81 9.07 10.52 -10.14
CA GLU A 81 10.10 10.03 -11.07
C GLU A 81 10.09 8.53 -11.17
N VAL A 82 9.85 7.82 -10.07
CA VAL A 82 9.88 6.36 -10.08
C VAL A 82 8.49 5.75 -10.10
N ILE A 83 7.47 6.50 -9.66
CA ILE A 83 6.09 6.03 -9.68
C ILE A 83 5.24 7.12 -10.32
N PRO A 84 5.21 7.18 -11.65
CA PRO A 84 4.50 8.29 -12.31
C PRO A 84 2.98 8.25 -12.15
N GLU A 85 2.39 7.05 -11.93
CA GLU A 85 0.95 6.94 -11.82
C GLU A 85 0.54 6.70 -10.38
N LYS A 86 -0.40 7.49 -9.88
CA LYS A 86 -0.82 7.39 -8.49
C LYS A 86 -1.51 6.08 -8.16
N ASP A 87 -2.04 5.39 -9.16
CA ASP A 87 -2.72 4.12 -8.93
C ASP A 87 -1.87 2.91 -9.29
N SER A 88 -0.58 3.10 -9.56
CA SER A 88 0.31 1.97 -9.80
C SER A 88 0.40 1.10 -8.56
N THR A 89 0.55 -0.20 -8.78
CA THR A 89 0.79 -1.13 -7.69
C THR A 89 2.26 -1.07 -7.30
N VAL A 90 2.53 -0.69 -6.06
CA VAL A 90 3.90 -0.48 -5.58
C VAL A 90 4.16 -1.40 -4.39
N LEU A 91 5.22 -2.17 -4.48
CA LEU A 91 5.66 -3.07 -3.41
C LEU A 91 6.90 -2.46 -2.78
N VAL A 92 6.86 -2.22 -1.47
CA VAL A 92 7.88 -1.43 -0.78
C VAL A 92 8.60 -2.30 0.25
N TYR A 93 9.92 -2.26 0.24
CA TYR A 93 10.71 -2.98 1.23
C TYR A 93 11.94 -2.17 1.63
N CYS A 94 12.54 -2.55 2.76
CA CYS A 94 13.81 -1.98 3.17
C CYS A 94 14.69 -3.11 3.69
N ARG A 95 15.46 -2.88 4.74
CA ARG A 95 16.31 -3.93 5.26
C ARG A 95 15.57 -4.83 6.24
N SER A 96 14.91 -4.23 7.23
CA SER A 96 14.25 -4.97 8.29
C SER A 96 12.78 -4.65 8.46
N GLY A 97 12.25 -3.71 7.66
CA GLY A 97 10.83 -3.39 7.70
C GLY A 97 10.46 -2.08 8.36
N ASN A 98 11.42 -1.38 8.97
CA ASN A 98 11.08 -0.12 9.64
C ASN A 98 10.99 1.05 8.67
N ARG A 99 12.03 1.23 7.84
CA ARG A 99 12.02 2.32 6.87
C ARG A 99 10.93 2.15 5.84
N SER A 100 10.61 0.89 5.50
CA SER A 100 9.58 0.62 4.50
C SER A 100 8.20 1.04 4.98
N LYS A 101 7.93 0.94 6.28
CA LYS A 101 6.65 1.40 6.81
C LYS A 101 6.56 2.92 6.76
N THR A 102 7.64 3.59 7.13
CA THR A 102 7.69 5.05 7.03
C THR A 102 7.53 5.51 5.59
N ALA A 103 8.22 4.84 4.67
CA ALA A 103 8.14 5.18 3.26
C ALA A 103 6.75 4.95 2.70
N SER A 104 6.13 3.82 3.07
CA SER A 104 4.79 3.50 2.59
C SER A 104 3.78 4.53 3.06
N SER A 105 3.89 4.96 4.32
CA SER A 105 3.03 5.99 4.86
C SER A 105 3.22 7.30 4.10
N ALA A 106 4.47 7.68 3.83
CA ALA A 106 4.75 8.91 3.10
C ALA A 106 4.17 8.88 1.69
N LEU A 107 4.29 7.73 1.03
CA LEU A 107 3.74 7.60 -0.32
C LEU A 107 2.22 7.68 -0.30
N ALA A 108 1.59 7.07 0.69
CA ALA A 108 0.13 7.14 0.81
C ALA A 108 -0.31 8.59 1.02
N GLU A 109 0.44 9.35 1.81
CA GLU A 109 0.11 10.74 2.04
C GLU A 109 0.25 11.58 0.77
N LEU A 110 1.12 11.15 -0.14
CA LEU A 110 1.27 11.84 -1.42
C LEU A 110 0.19 11.48 -2.42
N GLY A 111 -0.70 10.57 -2.05
CA GLY A 111 -1.83 10.24 -2.92
C GLY A 111 -1.70 8.92 -3.67
N TYR A 112 -0.65 8.15 -3.41
CA TYR A 112 -0.53 6.83 -4.04
C TYR A 112 -1.50 5.88 -3.37
N THR A 113 -2.28 5.16 -4.15
CA THR A 113 -3.44 4.42 -3.62
C THR A 113 -3.23 2.91 -3.51
N ASN A 114 -2.17 2.37 -4.11
CA ASN A 114 -1.94 0.93 -4.10
C ASN A 114 -0.55 0.59 -3.59
N ILE A 115 -0.33 0.88 -2.32
CA ILE A 115 0.98 0.69 -1.68
C ILE A 115 0.93 -0.57 -0.81
N TYR A 116 1.86 -1.48 -1.02
CA TYR A 116 1.97 -2.73 -0.27
C TYR A 116 3.38 -2.84 0.32
N GLU A 117 3.47 -2.94 1.62
CA GLU A 117 4.73 -3.01 2.33
C GLU A 117 4.99 -4.46 2.74
N PHE A 118 6.18 -4.98 2.47
CA PHE A 118 6.41 -6.41 2.71
C PHE A 118 7.68 -6.71 3.49
N GLY A 119 8.15 -5.78 4.30
CA GLY A 119 9.21 -6.09 5.26
C GLY A 119 10.59 -5.76 4.76
N GLY A 120 11.52 -6.69 4.94
CA GLY A 120 12.90 -6.40 4.66
C GLY A 120 13.61 -7.50 3.91
N ILE A 121 14.67 -7.09 3.23
CA ILE A 121 15.48 -8.02 2.46
C ILE A 121 16.21 -9.02 3.35
N ASN A 122 16.40 -8.67 4.63
CA ASN A 122 17.11 -9.58 5.55
C ASN A 122 16.35 -10.88 5.80
N THR A 123 15.05 -10.92 5.50
CA THR A 123 14.29 -12.16 5.62
C THR A 123 13.73 -12.62 4.26
N TRP A 124 14.16 -11.98 3.19
CA TRP A 124 13.69 -12.32 1.84
C TRP A 124 14.25 -13.67 1.43
N PRO A 125 13.39 -14.68 1.17
CA PRO A 125 13.87 -16.03 0.91
C PRO A 125 14.12 -16.33 -0.56
N TYR A 126 13.96 -15.34 -1.40
CA TYR A 126 14.10 -15.53 -2.84
C TYR A 126 15.38 -14.88 -3.34
N GLU A 127 15.58 -14.84 -4.65
CA GLU A 127 16.85 -14.37 -5.18
C GLU A 127 17.01 -12.86 -5.12
N THR A 128 18.25 -12.43 -5.16
CA THR A 128 18.61 -11.01 -5.24
C THR A 128 19.64 -10.84 -6.34
N GLU A 129 19.87 -9.61 -6.73
CA GLU A 129 20.89 -9.28 -7.73
C GLU A 129 21.63 -8.04 -7.28
N SER A 130 22.76 -7.76 -7.94
CA SER A 130 23.51 -6.56 -7.61
C SER A 130 24.14 -5.95 -8.85
#